data_ef8fb402665c7a644bf5d4a71f3bbaad
#
_entry.id   ef8fb402665c7a644bf5d4a71f3bbaad
#
_cell.length_a   1.000
_cell.length_b   1.000
_cell.length_c   1.000
_cell.angle_alpha   90.00
_cell.angle_beta   90.00
_cell.angle_gamma   90.00
#
_symmetry.space_group_name_H-M   'P 1'
#
loop_
_entity.id
_entity.type
_entity.pdbx_description
1 polymer ?
#
loop_
_entity_poly.entity_id
_entity_poly.type
_entity_poly.pdbx_seq_one_letter_code
_entity_poly.pdbx_strand_id
1 'polypeptide(L)'
;MTITIRDVAEAAGVSTATVSRALRGLQNVDEETRAKVKAVALSMDYVISPSASRLASGRTGSIGVVTPQVAGWYFSTVLSGIEAVLQQAGMDLLLISVGDEASPVSRNLVAPRLNRRVDGVITIALATQDAQLQSVM
;
A
#
# COMPACT_ATOMS: atom_id res chain seq x y z
N MET A 1 25.22 -4.37 2.18
CA MET A 1 24.61 -5.54 1.52
C MET A 1 23.20 -5.67 2.04
N THR A 2 22.19 -5.72 1.18
CA THR A 2 20.79 -5.75 1.66
C THR A 2 20.37 -7.19 1.88
N ILE A 3 20.01 -7.54 3.11
CA ILE A 3 19.52 -8.87 3.46
C ILE A 3 18.18 -9.13 2.76
N THR A 4 18.04 -10.29 2.16
CA THR A 4 16.86 -10.71 1.40
C THR A 4 16.11 -11.84 2.12
N ILE A 5 14.87 -12.10 1.69
CA ILE A 5 14.09 -13.25 2.20
C ILE A 5 14.78 -14.59 1.95
N ARG A 6 15.64 -14.68 0.93
CA ARG A 6 16.41 -15.90 0.60
C ARG A 6 17.47 -16.16 1.65
N ASP A 7 18.16 -15.11 2.10
CA ASP A 7 19.21 -15.23 3.13
C ASP A 7 18.61 -15.70 4.45
N VAL A 8 17.42 -15.17 4.82
CA VAL A 8 16.68 -15.62 6.02
C VAL A 8 16.22 -17.08 5.86
N ALA A 9 15.76 -17.47 4.67
CA ALA A 9 15.31 -18.83 4.40
C ALA A 9 16.45 -19.84 4.52
N GLU A 10 17.62 -19.51 3.97
CA GLU A 10 18.83 -20.31 4.07
C GLU A 10 19.30 -20.45 5.52
N ALA A 11 19.41 -19.34 6.24
CA ALA A 11 19.82 -19.33 7.65
C ALA A 11 18.83 -20.08 8.58
N ALA A 12 17.53 -20.02 8.28
CA ALA A 12 16.50 -20.74 9.03
C ALA A 12 16.31 -22.20 8.59
N GLY A 13 16.89 -22.62 7.45
CA GLY A 13 16.73 -23.97 6.89
C GLY A 13 15.32 -24.28 6.40
N VAL A 14 14.60 -23.27 5.88
CA VAL A 14 13.22 -23.40 5.40
C VAL A 14 13.06 -22.74 4.02
N SER A 15 11.91 -22.96 3.38
CA SER A 15 11.63 -22.29 2.11
C SER A 15 11.31 -20.78 2.29
N THR A 16 11.53 -19.96 1.26
CA THR A 16 11.14 -18.56 1.26
C THR A 16 9.62 -18.36 1.48
N ALA A 17 8.81 -19.31 1.01
CA ALA A 17 7.38 -19.32 1.26
C ALA A 17 7.06 -19.54 2.75
N THR A 18 7.80 -20.40 3.42
CA THR A 18 7.68 -20.64 4.88
C THR A 18 8.09 -19.39 5.65
N VAL A 19 9.21 -18.75 5.29
CA VAL A 19 9.63 -17.47 5.90
C VAL A 19 8.53 -16.41 5.75
N SER A 20 8.01 -16.22 4.53
CA SER A 20 6.94 -15.26 4.28
C SER A 20 5.69 -15.52 5.12
N ARG A 21 5.25 -16.78 5.24
CA ARG A 21 4.09 -17.15 6.06
C ARG A 21 4.35 -16.94 7.55
N ALA A 22 5.52 -17.38 8.04
CA ALA A 22 5.91 -17.26 9.44
C ALA A 22 5.93 -15.80 9.91
N LEU A 23 6.59 -14.92 9.14
CA LEU A 23 6.72 -13.50 9.48
C LEU A 23 5.41 -12.73 9.35
N ARG A 24 4.49 -13.16 8.47
CA ARG A 24 3.16 -12.57 8.30
C ARG A 24 2.11 -13.14 9.25
N GLY A 25 2.46 -14.06 10.11
CA GLY A 25 1.52 -14.68 11.06
C GLY A 25 0.44 -15.56 10.42
N LEU A 26 0.65 -16.00 9.16
CA LEU A 26 -0.33 -16.81 8.44
C LEU A 26 -0.40 -18.24 9.01
N GLN A 27 -1.56 -18.88 8.82
CA GLN A 27 -1.75 -20.30 9.18
C GLN A 27 -0.84 -21.21 8.33
N ASN A 28 -0.69 -22.47 8.75
CA ASN A 28 0.16 -23.50 8.13
C ASN A 28 1.67 -23.31 8.32
N VAL A 29 2.09 -22.69 9.41
CA VAL A 29 3.45 -22.74 9.94
C VAL A 29 3.33 -23.04 11.42
N ASP A 30 3.98 -24.11 11.87
CA ASP A 30 4.00 -24.48 13.29
C ASP A 30 4.73 -23.41 14.12
N GLU A 31 4.45 -23.35 15.41
CA GLU A 31 4.92 -22.28 16.28
C GLU A 31 6.45 -22.34 16.48
N GLU A 32 7.05 -23.53 16.49
CA GLU A 32 8.50 -23.71 16.61
C GLU A 32 9.22 -23.12 15.37
N THR A 33 8.76 -23.49 14.17
CA THR A 33 9.28 -22.93 12.92
C THR A 33 9.06 -21.43 12.84
N ARG A 34 7.91 -20.92 13.31
CA ARG A 34 7.61 -19.49 13.36
C ARG A 34 8.57 -18.76 14.29
N ALA A 35 8.80 -19.27 15.48
CA ALA A 35 9.72 -18.67 16.45
C ALA A 35 11.15 -18.67 15.90
N LYS A 36 11.61 -19.78 15.30
CA LYS A 36 12.92 -19.89 14.65
C LYS A 36 13.11 -18.84 13.55
N VAL A 37 12.15 -18.72 12.65
CA VAL A 37 12.23 -17.76 11.53
C VAL A 37 12.25 -16.32 12.04
N LYS A 38 11.43 -15.97 13.05
CA LYS A 38 11.45 -14.65 13.67
C LYS A 38 12.79 -14.33 14.32
N ALA A 39 13.39 -15.26 15.03
CA ALA A 39 14.69 -15.09 15.67
C ALA A 39 15.80 -14.87 14.62
N VAL A 40 15.83 -15.66 13.55
CA VAL A 40 16.79 -15.51 12.44
C VAL A 40 16.60 -14.15 11.75
N ALA A 41 15.38 -13.77 11.41
CA ALA A 41 15.09 -12.49 10.77
C ALA A 41 15.56 -11.31 11.64
N LEU A 42 15.32 -11.36 12.95
CA LEU A 42 15.77 -10.35 13.90
C LEU A 42 17.30 -10.28 13.98
N SER A 43 17.99 -11.43 14.07
CA SER A 43 19.45 -11.48 14.15
C SER A 43 20.15 -10.96 12.89
N MET A 44 19.47 -11.03 11.75
CA MET A 44 19.94 -10.53 10.45
C MET A 44 19.49 -9.11 10.14
N ASP A 45 18.79 -8.45 11.05
CA ASP A 45 18.17 -7.12 10.83
C ASP A 45 17.29 -7.09 9.55
N TYR A 46 16.61 -8.23 9.28
CA TYR A 46 15.73 -8.36 8.13
C TYR A 46 14.36 -7.78 8.42
N VAL A 47 13.98 -6.77 7.65
CA VAL A 47 12.63 -6.20 7.66
C VAL A 47 11.87 -6.67 6.43
N ILE A 48 10.65 -7.20 6.65
CA ILE A 48 9.77 -7.56 5.53
C ILE A 48 9.56 -6.32 4.67
N SER A 49 9.92 -6.42 3.39
CA SER A 49 9.58 -5.37 2.44
C SER A 49 8.05 -5.32 2.25
N PRO A 50 7.38 -4.22 2.63
CA PRO A 50 5.94 -4.09 2.41
C PRO A 50 5.56 -4.27 0.95
N SER A 51 6.39 -3.80 0.02
CA SER A 51 6.20 -3.94 -1.43
C SER A 51 6.22 -5.39 -1.90
N ALA A 52 7.14 -6.22 -1.38
CA ALA A 52 7.19 -7.64 -1.73
C ALA A 52 5.97 -8.42 -1.17
N SER A 53 5.52 -8.06 0.04
CA SER A 53 4.31 -8.63 0.64
C SER A 53 3.05 -8.23 -0.13
N ARG A 54 2.95 -6.98 -0.54
CA ARG A 54 1.85 -6.43 -1.33
C ARG A 54 1.78 -7.08 -2.71
N LEU A 55 2.92 -7.24 -3.39
CA LEU A 55 3.00 -7.92 -4.68
C LEU A 55 2.45 -9.36 -4.61
N ALA A 56 2.80 -10.09 -3.56
CA ALA A 56 2.35 -11.48 -3.36
C ALA A 56 0.85 -11.59 -3.06
N SER A 57 0.23 -10.55 -2.47
CA SER A 57 -1.20 -10.51 -2.14
C SER A 57 -2.06 -9.94 -3.28
N GLY A 58 -1.46 -9.37 -4.31
CA GLY A 58 -2.16 -8.62 -5.37
C GLY A 58 -2.78 -7.30 -4.89
N ARG A 59 -2.49 -6.88 -3.65
CA ARG A 59 -2.99 -5.63 -3.06
C ARG A 59 -1.85 -4.65 -2.85
N THR A 60 -2.11 -3.38 -3.07
CA THR A 60 -1.10 -2.32 -2.90
C THR A 60 -1.02 -1.82 -1.45
N GLY A 61 -2.09 -1.98 -0.68
CA GLY A 61 -2.23 -1.44 0.66
C GLY A 61 -2.32 0.09 0.67
N SER A 62 -2.77 0.68 -0.43
CA SER A 62 -2.86 2.14 -0.58
C SER A 62 -4.21 2.54 -1.12
N ILE A 63 -4.71 3.69 -0.69
CA ILE A 63 -5.91 4.32 -1.23
C ILE A 63 -5.50 5.63 -1.91
N GLY A 64 -5.97 5.81 -3.15
CA GLY A 64 -5.82 7.07 -3.89
C GLY A 64 -6.86 8.09 -3.42
N VAL A 65 -6.43 9.31 -3.15
CA VAL A 65 -7.35 10.44 -2.90
C VAL A 65 -7.11 11.47 -3.98
N VAL A 66 -8.14 11.77 -4.75
CA VAL A 66 -8.09 12.75 -5.84
C VAL A 66 -8.93 13.97 -5.44
N THR A 67 -8.34 15.15 -5.48
CA THR A 67 -8.95 16.40 -5.03
C THR A 67 -8.56 17.55 -5.96
N PRO A 68 -9.40 18.59 -6.13
CA PRO A 68 -9.03 19.80 -6.87
C PRO A 68 -7.84 20.49 -6.24
N GLN A 69 -7.82 20.61 -4.92
CA GLN A 69 -6.77 21.28 -4.16
C GLN A 69 -6.59 20.65 -2.77
N VAL A 70 -5.46 20.94 -2.16
CA VAL A 70 -5.15 20.48 -0.79
C VAL A 70 -5.23 21.62 0.23
N ALA A 71 -5.25 22.86 -0.24
CA ALA A 71 -5.34 24.04 0.61
C ALA A 71 -6.79 24.34 1.04
N GLY A 72 -6.92 25.06 2.16
CA GLY A 72 -8.21 25.44 2.71
C GLY A 72 -8.71 24.46 3.76
N TRP A 73 -9.49 25.00 4.71
CA TRP A 73 -9.95 24.28 5.90
C TRP A 73 -10.79 23.04 5.57
N TYR A 74 -11.61 23.11 4.52
CA TYR A 74 -12.47 22.00 4.11
C TYR A 74 -11.66 20.77 3.67
N PHE A 75 -10.76 20.97 2.70
CA PHE A 75 -9.95 19.87 2.16
C PHE A 75 -9.01 19.29 3.21
N SER A 76 -8.36 20.13 4.01
CA SER A 76 -7.47 19.65 5.07
C SER A 76 -8.23 18.86 6.14
N THR A 77 -9.44 19.28 6.52
CA THR A 77 -10.27 18.55 7.49
C THR A 77 -10.70 17.18 6.93
N VAL A 78 -11.16 17.14 5.68
CA VAL A 78 -11.56 15.87 5.05
C VAL A 78 -10.36 14.92 4.89
N LEU A 79 -9.22 15.44 4.43
CA LEU A 79 -7.99 14.65 4.29
C LEU A 79 -7.51 14.09 5.63
N SER A 80 -7.54 14.89 6.70
CA SER A 80 -7.17 14.43 8.05
C SER A 80 -8.09 13.31 8.54
N GLY A 81 -9.39 13.38 8.23
CA GLY A 81 -10.33 12.31 8.57
C GLY A 81 -10.04 11.01 7.81
N ILE A 82 -9.75 11.11 6.52
CA ILE A 82 -9.36 9.95 5.69
C ILE A 82 -8.06 9.35 6.20
N GLU A 83 -7.03 10.19 6.44
CA GLU A 83 -5.73 9.74 6.94
C GLU A 83 -5.86 8.97 8.26
N ALA A 84 -6.63 9.48 9.21
CA ALA A 84 -6.82 8.83 10.52
C ALA A 84 -7.41 7.41 10.38
N VAL A 85 -8.37 7.21 9.48
CA VAL A 85 -8.97 5.90 9.21
C VAL A 85 -7.97 4.97 8.51
N LEU A 86 -7.27 5.45 7.50
CA LEU A 86 -6.29 4.66 6.75
C LEU A 86 -5.11 4.24 7.63
N GLN A 87 -4.65 5.12 8.51
CA GLN A 87 -3.58 4.82 9.47
C GLN A 87 -3.97 3.68 10.41
N GLN A 88 -5.20 3.69 10.94
CA GLN A 88 -5.73 2.61 11.77
C GLN A 88 -5.83 1.28 11.00
N ALA A 89 -6.13 1.35 9.71
CA ALA A 89 -6.19 0.18 8.82
C ALA A 89 -4.82 -0.29 8.31
N GLY A 90 -3.72 0.40 8.65
CA GLY A 90 -2.39 0.11 8.14
C GLY A 90 -2.25 0.32 6.63
N MET A 91 -3.01 1.26 6.08
CA MET A 91 -3.01 1.60 4.66
C MET A 91 -2.34 2.96 4.41
N ASP A 92 -1.68 3.07 3.26
CA ASP A 92 -1.05 4.31 2.81
C ASP A 92 -2.06 5.19 2.06
N LEU A 93 -1.90 6.52 2.15
CA LEU A 93 -2.67 7.50 1.38
C LEU A 93 -1.83 8.02 0.21
N LEU A 94 -2.33 7.87 -1.01
CA LEU A 94 -1.73 8.45 -2.23
C LEU A 94 -2.56 9.66 -2.67
N LEU A 95 -2.08 10.86 -2.40
CA LEU A 95 -2.79 12.11 -2.71
C LEU A 95 -2.44 12.61 -4.12
N ILE A 96 -3.46 12.94 -4.91
CA ILE A 96 -3.33 13.59 -6.22
C ILE A 96 -4.19 14.85 -6.24
N SER A 97 -3.55 15.99 -6.32
CA SER A 97 -4.23 17.25 -6.59
C SER A 97 -4.25 17.53 -8.09
N VAL A 98 -5.42 17.83 -8.63
CA VAL A 98 -5.62 18.09 -10.08
C VAL A 98 -5.73 19.57 -10.42
N GLY A 99 -5.83 20.45 -9.41
CA GLY A 99 -6.05 21.89 -9.57
C GLY A 99 -7.54 22.24 -9.71
N ASP A 100 -7.88 23.50 -9.42
CA ASP A 100 -9.26 24.00 -9.46
C ASP A 100 -9.80 24.08 -10.90
N GLU A 101 -8.94 24.38 -11.87
CA GLU A 101 -9.25 24.41 -13.29
C GLU A 101 -8.56 23.25 -14.01
N ALA A 102 -8.80 22.02 -13.53
CA ALA A 102 -8.19 20.87 -14.14
C ALA A 102 -8.54 20.78 -15.62
N SER A 103 -7.55 21.04 -16.47
CA SER A 103 -7.69 20.82 -17.90
C SER A 103 -7.98 19.32 -18.18
N PRO A 104 -8.62 18.98 -19.29
CA PRO A 104 -8.80 17.58 -19.68
C PRO A 104 -7.49 16.78 -19.65
N VAL A 105 -6.36 17.43 -19.94
CA VAL A 105 -5.02 16.83 -19.90
C VAL A 105 -4.63 16.43 -18.47
N SER A 106 -4.85 17.31 -17.48
CA SER A 106 -4.53 17.02 -16.07
C SER A 106 -5.36 15.87 -15.53
N ARG A 107 -6.64 15.78 -15.92
CA ARG A 107 -7.54 14.70 -15.55
C ARG A 107 -7.15 13.36 -16.21
N ASN A 108 -6.72 13.41 -17.47
CA ASN A 108 -6.26 12.22 -18.21
C ASN A 108 -5.04 11.55 -17.58
N LEU A 109 -4.25 12.28 -16.80
CA LEU A 109 -3.07 11.74 -16.12
C LEU A 109 -3.38 11.07 -14.77
N VAL A 110 -4.60 11.18 -14.24
CA VAL A 110 -4.97 10.61 -12.93
C VAL A 110 -5.01 9.08 -13.01
N ALA A 111 -5.75 8.52 -13.95
CA ALA A 111 -5.91 7.08 -14.10
C ALA A 111 -4.55 6.34 -14.26
N PRO A 112 -3.63 6.74 -15.16
CA PRO A 112 -2.32 6.12 -15.26
C PRO A 112 -1.48 6.22 -13.99
N ARG A 113 -1.64 7.30 -13.21
CA ARG A 113 -0.91 7.50 -11.94
C ARG A 113 -1.42 6.63 -10.81
N LEU A 114 -2.68 6.22 -10.83
CA LEU A 114 -3.32 5.38 -9.82
C LEU A 114 -3.25 3.90 -10.17
N ASN A 115 -3.22 3.56 -11.47
CA ASN A 115 -3.28 2.18 -11.94
C ASN A 115 -2.19 1.30 -11.29
N ARG A 116 -2.60 0.20 -10.69
CA ARG A 116 -1.76 -0.76 -9.93
C ARG A 116 -0.99 -0.15 -8.75
N ARG A 117 -1.33 1.06 -8.33
CA ARG A 117 -0.69 1.74 -7.19
C ARG A 117 -1.60 1.87 -5.98
N VAL A 118 -2.90 1.69 -6.19
CA VAL A 118 -3.92 1.81 -5.14
C VAL A 118 -4.93 0.67 -5.22
N ASP A 119 -5.53 0.32 -4.10
CA ASP A 119 -6.59 -0.69 -3.99
C ASP A 119 -7.98 -0.08 -4.15
N GLY A 120 -8.09 1.23 -4.08
CA GLY A 120 -9.33 1.99 -4.26
C GLY A 120 -9.05 3.47 -4.40
N VAL A 121 -10.06 4.23 -4.81
CA VAL A 121 -9.97 5.67 -5.04
C VAL A 121 -11.11 6.39 -4.33
N ILE A 122 -10.78 7.48 -3.64
CA ILE A 122 -11.72 8.44 -3.07
C ILE A 122 -11.57 9.74 -3.86
N THR A 123 -12.68 10.30 -4.33
CA THR A 123 -12.70 11.61 -4.99
C THR A 123 -13.35 12.63 -4.07
N ILE A 124 -12.73 13.80 -3.93
CA ILE A 124 -13.26 14.91 -3.12
C ILE A 124 -13.61 16.07 -4.05
N ALA A 125 -14.87 16.49 -4.04
CA ALA A 125 -15.37 17.65 -4.79
C ALA A 125 -15.05 17.60 -6.31
N LEU A 126 -15.00 16.41 -6.90
CA LEU A 126 -14.87 16.20 -8.33
C LEU A 126 -16.18 15.64 -8.89
N ALA A 127 -16.58 16.09 -10.09
CA ALA A 127 -17.76 15.54 -10.75
C ALA A 127 -17.55 14.07 -11.12
N THR A 128 -18.45 13.20 -10.68
CA THR A 128 -18.39 11.73 -10.89
C THR A 128 -18.63 11.30 -12.34
N GLN A 129 -18.91 12.22 -13.25
CA GLN A 129 -19.15 11.91 -14.67
C GLN A 129 -17.89 11.76 -15.52
N ASP A 130 -16.70 11.89 -14.91
CA ASP A 130 -15.45 11.62 -15.62
C ASP A 130 -15.31 10.11 -15.84
N ALA A 131 -15.61 9.67 -17.06
CA ALA A 131 -15.47 8.27 -17.52
C ALA A 131 -14.07 7.70 -17.27
N GLN A 132 -13.09 8.55 -17.03
CA GLN A 132 -11.70 8.19 -16.76
C GLN A 132 -11.46 7.80 -15.30
N LEU A 133 -12.24 8.32 -14.35
CA LEU A 133 -12.19 7.84 -12.96
C LEU A 133 -12.90 6.49 -12.81
N GLN A 134 -13.90 6.22 -13.67
CA GLN A 134 -14.58 4.92 -13.72
C GLN A 134 -13.69 3.79 -14.23
N SER A 135 -12.65 4.08 -15.00
CA SER A 135 -11.72 3.06 -15.51
C SER A 135 -10.68 2.59 -14.48
N VAL A 136 -10.62 3.22 -13.31
CA VAL A 136 -9.70 2.87 -12.21
C VAL A 136 -10.38 2.03 -11.14
N MET A 137 -11.71 1.97 -11.15
CA MET A 137 -12.52 1.13 -10.27
C MET A 137 -12.76 -0.24 -10.90
#